data_4fb7d7b8151eeb37b300ca190acc2a88
#
_entry.id   4fb7d7b8151eeb37b300ca190acc2a88
#
_cell.length_a   1.000
_cell.length_b   1.000
_cell.length_c   1.000
_cell.angle_alpha   90.00
_cell.angle_beta   90.00
_cell.angle_gamma   90.00
#
_symmetry.space_group_name_H-M   'P 1'
#
loop_
_entity.id
_entity.type
_entity.pdbx_description
1 polymer ?
#
loop_
_entity_poly.entity_id
_entity_poly.type
_entity_poly.pdbx_seq_one_letter_code
_entity_poly.pdbx_strand_id
1 'polypeptide(L)'
;MTIAGVTATALISGYLLLLFFTDTTRVESMGLSGIFIITLLSHSTMVARDIFVPVFLALTPFYNPFLLGLTAGVGGAIGDIIPYLLGLGVAETVESTGGKAEDLVGKWIKKYGLWAILVVAATPLPDLPVVMLAGTRRLPLHKLLLIETVGKTALYSVAALVGGWIFEILIGAVGGTVASVGMVVISIVFSIALTWPPSRDWLFRILDRFIPGGD
;
A
#
# COMPACT_ATOMS: atom_id res chain seq x y z
N MET A 1 -1.86 2.56 -23.93
CA MET A 1 -0.53 2.71 -23.28
C MET A 1 0.16 1.36 -23.34
N THR A 2 1.39 1.29 -23.79
CA THR A 2 2.11 0.03 -23.93
C THR A 2 2.70 -0.43 -22.58
N ILE A 3 2.82 -1.73 -22.36
CA ILE A 3 3.47 -2.33 -21.17
C ILE A 3 4.84 -1.68 -20.91
N ALA A 4 5.59 -1.39 -22.00
CA ALA A 4 6.87 -0.71 -21.92
C ALA A 4 6.79 0.67 -21.26
N GLY A 5 5.75 1.47 -21.55
CA GLY A 5 5.58 2.78 -20.92
C GLY A 5 5.30 2.69 -19.42
N VAL A 6 4.48 1.72 -19.00
CA VAL A 6 4.18 1.50 -17.57
C VAL A 6 5.41 1.00 -16.82
N THR A 7 6.16 0.07 -17.42
CA THR A 7 7.42 -0.42 -16.84
C THR A 7 8.44 0.70 -16.71
N ALA A 8 8.59 1.55 -17.74
CA ALA A 8 9.49 2.70 -17.67
C ALA A 8 9.08 3.67 -16.55
N THR A 9 7.78 3.95 -16.39
CA THR A 9 7.29 4.82 -15.31
C THR A 9 7.58 4.22 -13.93
N ALA A 10 7.37 2.91 -13.76
CA ALA A 10 7.67 2.22 -12.50
C ALA A 10 9.18 2.26 -12.18
N LEU A 11 10.05 2.07 -13.17
CA LEU A 11 11.50 2.17 -12.99
C LEU A 11 11.95 3.60 -12.65
N ILE A 12 11.38 4.61 -13.30
CA ILE A 12 11.66 6.02 -13.00
C ILE A 12 11.19 6.35 -11.57
N SER A 13 9.99 5.92 -11.19
CA SER A 13 9.47 6.10 -9.83
C SER A 13 10.38 5.42 -8.80
N GLY A 14 10.83 4.19 -9.06
CA GLY A 14 11.78 3.48 -8.20
C GLY A 14 13.12 4.21 -8.04
N TYR A 15 13.65 4.74 -9.14
CA TYR A 15 14.89 5.54 -9.11
C TYR A 15 14.71 6.84 -8.31
N LEU A 16 13.63 7.58 -8.54
CA LEU A 16 13.31 8.79 -7.78
C LEU A 16 13.15 8.48 -6.30
N LEU A 17 12.53 7.36 -5.98
CA LEU A 17 12.36 6.87 -4.61
C LEU A 17 13.71 6.60 -3.94
N LEU A 18 14.65 5.95 -4.63
CA LEU A 18 16.02 5.77 -4.15
C LEU A 18 16.72 7.10 -3.88
N LEU A 19 16.57 8.09 -4.75
CA LEU A 19 17.12 9.43 -4.52
C LEU A 19 16.51 10.09 -3.28
N PHE A 20 15.22 9.93 -3.04
CA PHE A 20 14.55 10.40 -1.82
C PHE A 20 15.11 9.73 -0.55
N PHE A 21 15.40 8.44 -0.59
CA PHE A 21 15.94 7.72 0.56
C PHE A 21 17.42 8.01 0.84
N THR A 22 18.18 8.44 -0.14
CA THR A 22 19.57 8.87 0.10
C THR A 22 19.65 10.21 0.84
N ASP A 23 18.55 10.98 0.88
CA ASP A 23 18.48 12.25 1.60
C ASP A 23 17.15 12.31 2.41
N THR A 24 17.10 11.52 3.49
CA THR A 24 15.93 11.45 4.39
C THR A 24 15.59 12.78 5.04
N THR A 25 16.59 13.66 5.22
CA THR A 25 16.37 15.00 5.81
C THR A 25 15.49 15.86 4.93
N ARG A 26 15.52 15.68 3.62
CA ARG A 26 14.61 16.36 2.68
C ARG A 26 13.16 15.91 2.85
N VAL A 27 12.92 14.62 3.01
CA VAL A 27 11.55 14.09 3.17
C VAL A 27 10.93 14.64 4.45
N GLU A 28 11.68 14.64 5.56
CA GLU A 28 11.23 15.21 6.83
C GLU A 28 10.97 16.72 6.71
N SER A 29 11.84 17.47 6.03
CA SER A 29 11.66 18.90 5.81
C SER A 29 10.47 19.24 4.91
N MET A 30 10.09 18.35 3.99
CA MET A 30 8.91 18.52 3.13
C MET A 30 7.59 18.18 3.83
N GLY A 31 7.63 17.54 5.01
CA GLY A 31 6.44 17.24 5.80
C GLY A 31 5.38 16.44 5.06
N LEU A 32 4.14 16.91 5.07
CA LEU A 32 3.02 16.24 4.38
C LEU A 32 3.24 16.10 2.87
N SER A 33 3.88 17.08 2.23
CA SER A 33 4.20 17.01 0.79
C SER A 33 5.19 15.88 0.50
N GLY A 34 6.17 15.69 1.39
CA GLY A 34 7.12 14.58 1.30
C GLY A 34 6.43 13.23 1.41
N ILE A 35 5.50 13.07 2.37
CA ILE A 35 4.70 11.85 2.50
C ILE A 35 3.85 11.58 1.26
N PHE A 36 3.20 12.60 0.72
CA PHE A 36 2.44 12.45 -0.52
C PHE A 36 3.31 11.91 -1.65
N ILE A 37 4.46 12.55 -1.91
CA ILE A 37 5.36 12.20 -3.02
C ILE A 37 5.94 10.79 -2.81
N ILE A 38 6.45 10.49 -1.61
CA ILE A 38 7.07 9.19 -1.35
C ILE A 38 6.06 8.06 -1.44
N THR A 39 4.82 8.26 -0.96
CA THR A 39 3.76 7.27 -1.03
C THR A 39 3.30 7.06 -2.48
N LEU A 40 3.15 8.14 -3.24
CA LEU A 40 2.84 8.09 -4.67
C LEU A 40 3.90 7.28 -5.42
N LEU A 41 5.18 7.60 -5.23
CA LEU A 41 6.29 6.92 -5.92
C LEU A 41 6.39 5.45 -5.49
N SER A 42 6.26 5.15 -4.19
CA SER A 42 6.34 3.78 -3.68
C SER A 42 5.23 2.90 -4.25
N HIS A 43 4.00 3.40 -4.33
CA HIS A 43 2.87 2.66 -4.92
C HIS A 43 2.95 2.57 -6.45
N SER A 44 3.61 3.51 -7.11
CA SER A 44 3.90 3.41 -8.55
C SER A 44 4.90 2.30 -8.86
N THR A 45 5.70 1.85 -7.88
CA THR A 45 6.57 0.69 -8.01
C THR A 45 5.82 -0.57 -7.58
N MET A 46 6.03 -1.68 -8.24
CA MET A 46 5.39 -2.94 -7.83
C MET A 46 6.10 -3.62 -6.67
N VAL A 47 7.38 -3.29 -6.46
CA VAL A 47 8.28 -4.04 -5.56
C VAL A 47 8.50 -3.31 -4.25
N ALA A 48 8.47 -1.97 -4.26
CA ALA A 48 8.88 -1.15 -3.12
C ALA A 48 7.70 -0.39 -2.48
N ARG A 49 6.52 -1.00 -2.47
CA ARG A 49 5.27 -0.35 -2.02
C ARG A 49 5.31 0.12 -0.56
N ASP A 50 5.93 -0.65 0.32
CA ASP A 50 5.96 -0.39 1.75
C ASP A 50 7.18 0.43 2.20
N ILE A 51 8.02 0.86 1.25
CA ILE A 51 9.27 1.55 1.57
C ILE A 51 9.03 2.94 2.21
N PHE A 52 7.85 3.53 2.03
CA PHE A 52 7.46 4.78 2.67
C PHE A 52 7.15 4.63 4.16
N VAL A 53 6.83 3.42 4.65
CA VAL A 53 6.33 3.16 6.01
C VAL A 53 7.27 3.68 7.10
N PRO A 54 8.60 3.47 7.06
CA PRO A 54 9.51 4.01 8.06
C PRO A 54 9.44 5.54 8.17
N VAL A 55 9.42 6.25 7.04
CA VAL A 55 9.31 7.72 7.02
C VAL A 55 7.94 8.17 7.51
N PHE A 56 6.89 7.48 7.10
CA PHE A 56 5.53 7.73 7.55
C PHE A 56 5.41 7.63 9.08
N LEU A 57 5.93 6.56 9.67
CA LEU A 57 5.89 6.36 11.11
C LEU A 57 6.75 7.36 11.88
N ALA A 58 7.89 7.77 11.33
CA ALA A 58 8.74 8.81 11.94
C ALA A 58 8.04 10.17 12.04
N LEU A 59 7.04 10.44 11.20
CA LEU A 59 6.29 11.70 11.20
C LEU A 59 5.02 11.66 12.06
N THR A 60 4.64 10.51 12.59
CA THR A 60 3.42 10.37 13.41
C THR A 60 3.38 11.25 14.67
N PRO A 61 4.50 11.57 15.36
CA PRO A 61 4.50 12.48 16.49
C PRO A 61 4.27 13.95 16.12
N PHE A 62 4.52 14.33 14.87
CA PHE A 62 4.52 15.74 14.43
C PHE A 62 3.25 16.16 13.70
N TYR A 63 2.45 15.22 13.22
CA TYR A 63 1.27 15.50 12.40
C TYR A 63 0.02 14.83 12.94
N ASN A 64 -1.12 15.46 12.70
CA ASN A 64 -2.41 14.83 12.99
C ASN A 64 -2.54 13.50 12.22
N PRO A 65 -2.88 12.39 12.90
CA PRO A 65 -2.94 11.06 12.27
C PRO A 65 -3.87 10.99 11.06
N PHE A 66 -4.99 11.71 11.08
CA PHE A 66 -5.92 11.75 9.96
C PHE A 66 -5.32 12.49 8.75
N LEU A 67 -4.68 13.64 8.96
CA LEU A 67 -4.02 14.38 7.87
C LEU A 67 -2.87 13.60 7.27
N LEU A 68 -2.08 12.94 8.11
CA LEU A 68 -0.99 12.09 7.65
C LEU A 68 -1.52 10.91 6.86
N GLY A 69 -2.58 10.24 7.37
CA GLY A 69 -3.25 9.14 6.71
C GLY A 69 -3.90 9.53 5.39
N LEU A 70 -4.57 10.69 5.34
CA LEU A 70 -5.19 11.23 4.13
C LEU A 70 -4.14 11.53 3.06
N THR A 71 -3.05 12.17 3.44
CA THR A 71 -1.97 12.53 2.52
C THR A 71 -1.32 11.28 1.91
N ALA A 72 -1.01 10.29 2.75
CA ALA A 72 -0.48 9.01 2.30
C ALA A 72 -1.51 8.22 1.48
N GLY A 73 -2.77 8.23 1.88
CA GLY A 73 -3.86 7.53 1.18
C GLY A 73 -4.09 8.07 -0.23
N VAL A 74 -4.12 9.39 -0.39
CA VAL A 74 -4.25 10.04 -1.71
C VAL A 74 -3.02 9.75 -2.58
N GLY A 75 -1.81 9.89 -2.03
CA GLY A 75 -0.57 9.57 -2.74
C GLY A 75 -0.54 8.11 -3.21
N GLY A 76 -0.86 7.17 -2.32
CA GLY A 76 -0.91 5.74 -2.64
C GLY A 76 -1.95 5.40 -3.70
N ALA A 77 -3.17 5.92 -3.59
CA ALA A 77 -4.23 5.69 -4.57
C ALA A 77 -3.84 6.22 -5.97
N ILE A 78 -3.20 7.38 -6.05
CA ILE A 78 -2.71 7.92 -7.33
C ILE A 78 -1.56 7.04 -7.87
N GLY A 79 -0.66 6.57 -7.01
CA GLY A 79 0.42 5.65 -7.38
C GLY A 79 -0.10 4.34 -7.98
N ASP A 80 -1.24 3.87 -7.52
CA ASP A 80 -1.87 2.63 -8.00
C ASP A 80 -2.45 2.72 -9.44
N ILE A 81 -2.45 3.91 -10.03
CA ILE A 81 -2.76 4.04 -11.47
C ILE A 81 -1.81 3.20 -12.32
N ILE A 82 -0.53 3.08 -11.91
CA ILE A 82 0.47 2.32 -12.68
C ILE A 82 0.14 0.81 -12.71
N PRO A 83 -0.02 0.11 -11.57
CA PRO A 83 -0.42 -1.30 -11.58
C PRO A 83 -1.80 -1.52 -12.21
N TYR A 84 -2.75 -0.59 -12.07
CA TYR A 84 -4.03 -0.67 -12.77
C TYR A 84 -3.84 -0.67 -14.30
N LEU A 85 -3.01 0.24 -14.84
CA LEU A 85 -2.72 0.33 -16.27
C LEU A 85 -1.96 -0.91 -16.77
N LEU A 86 -1.10 -1.51 -15.94
CA LEU A 86 -0.49 -2.80 -16.24
C LEU A 86 -1.54 -3.89 -16.38
N GLY A 87 -2.47 -3.98 -15.42
CA GLY A 87 -3.58 -4.91 -15.47
C GLY A 87 -4.40 -4.75 -16.77
N LEU A 88 -4.68 -3.51 -17.19
CA LEU A 88 -5.34 -3.22 -18.47
C LEU A 88 -4.56 -3.75 -19.67
N GLY A 89 -3.22 -3.57 -19.68
CA GLY A 89 -2.36 -4.02 -20.79
C GLY A 89 -2.21 -5.52 -20.85
N VAL A 90 -2.22 -6.20 -19.71
CA VAL A 90 -2.09 -7.66 -19.61
C VAL A 90 -3.39 -8.36 -19.99
N ALA A 91 -4.56 -7.73 -19.80
CA ALA A 91 -5.86 -8.30 -20.18
C ALA A 91 -5.96 -8.69 -21.65
N GLU A 92 -5.12 -8.11 -22.50
CA GLU A 92 -5.06 -8.42 -23.94
C GLU A 92 -4.14 -9.61 -24.27
N THR A 93 -3.30 -10.06 -23.32
CA THR A 93 -2.20 -11.01 -23.60
C THR A 93 -2.23 -12.29 -22.77
N VAL A 94 -2.97 -12.38 -21.68
CA VAL A 94 -2.90 -13.52 -20.75
C VAL A 94 -4.29 -14.11 -20.48
N GLU A 95 -4.57 -15.23 -21.11
CA GLU A 95 -5.49 -16.22 -20.56
C GLU A 95 -4.84 -16.79 -19.27
N SER A 96 -5.41 -16.37 -18.15
CA SER A 96 -5.31 -16.89 -16.78
C SER A 96 -4.17 -17.89 -16.46
N THR A 97 -3.05 -17.39 -16.01
CA THR A 97 -2.14 -18.10 -15.08
C THR A 97 -2.41 -17.63 -13.64
N GLY A 98 -3.66 -17.70 -13.20
CA GLY A 98 -4.08 -17.21 -11.89
C GLY A 98 -3.63 -18.14 -10.76
N GLY A 99 -2.85 -17.63 -9.83
CA GLY A 99 -2.58 -18.29 -8.55
C GLY A 99 -3.81 -18.29 -7.63
N LYS A 100 -3.83 -19.14 -6.59
CA LYS A 100 -4.96 -19.26 -5.63
C LYS A 100 -5.43 -17.91 -5.05
N ALA A 101 -4.52 -16.94 -4.85
CA ALA A 101 -4.84 -15.61 -4.34
C ALA A 101 -5.63 -14.77 -5.37
N GLU A 102 -5.29 -14.88 -6.66
CA GLU A 102 -6.00 -14.18 -7.74
C GLU A 102 -7.40 -14.75 -7.94
N ASP A 103 -7.59 -16.04 -7.73
CA ASP A 103 -8.89 -16.70 -7.81
C ASP A 103 -9.83 -16.25 -6.68
N LEU A 104 -9.34 -16.15 -5.44
CA LEU A 104 -10.08 -15.64 -4.28
C LEU A 104 -10.50 -14.17 -4.47
N VAL A 105 -9.53 -13.31 -4.79
CA VAL A 105 -9.80 -11.88 -5.04
C VAL A 105 -10.74 -11.72 -6.24
N GLY A 106 -10.58 -12.54 -7.27
CA GLY A 106 -11.46 -12.57 -8.43
C GLY A 106 -12.91 -12.91 -8.10
N LYS A 107 -13.13 -13.91 -7.24
CA LYS A 107 -14.44 -14.28 -6.71
C LYS A 107 -15.04 -13.16 -5.86
N TRP A 108 -14.23 -12.50 -5.03
CA TRP A 108 -14.67 -11.37 -4.21
C TRP A 108 -15.11 -10.18 -5.05
N ILE A 109 -14.31 -9.77 -6.02
CA ILE A 109 -14.68 -8.67 -6.93
C ILE A 109 -15.93 -9.03 -7.72
N LYS A 110 -16.10 -10.28 -8.14
CA LYS A 110 -17.30 -10.74 -8.84
C LYS A 110 -18.54 -10.69 -7.94
N LYS A 111 -18.41 -11.04 -6.66
CA LYS A 111 -19.53 -11.11 -5.69
C LYS A 111 -19.83 -9.76 -5.06
N TYR A 112 -18.83 -9.00 -4.65
CA TYR A 112 -18.95 -7.77 -3.86
C TYR A 112 -18.57 -6.50 -4.62
N GLY A 113 -18.04 -6.63 -5.85
CA GLY A 113 -17.66 -5.49 -6.68
C GLY A 113 -16.61 -4.61 -6.00
N LEU A 114 -16.89 -3.31 -6.00
CA LEU A 114 -15.98 -2.30 -5.44
C LEU A 114 -15.82 -2.38 -3.91
N TRP A 115 -16.77 -2.97 -3.18
CA TRP A 115 -16.66 -3.16 -1.73
C TRP A 115 -15.51 -4.11 -1.35
N ALA A 116 -15.23 -5.12 -2.19
CA ALA A 116 -14.08 -6.00 -1.97
C ALA A 116 -12.77 -5.22 -2.03
N ILE A 117 -12.67 -4.27 -2.96
CA ILE A 117 -11.49 -3.40 -3.09
C ILE A 117 -11.35 -2.50 -1.86
N LEU A 118 -12.44 -1.91 -1.37
CA LEU A 118 -12.43 -1.09 -0.17
C LEU A 118 -11.91 -1.85 1.04
N VAL A 119 -12.39 -3.07 1.26
CA VAL A 119 -11.95 -3.91 2.39
C VAL A 119 -10.46 -4.20 2.30
N VAL A 120 -9.95 -4.56 1.12
CA VAL A 120 -8.52 -4.83 0.94
C VAL A 120 -7.70 -3.55 1.15
N ALA A 121 -8.11 -2.43 0.58
CA ALA A 121 -7.42 -1.15 0.71
C ALA A 121 -7.42 -0.60 2.16
N ALA A 122 -8.45 -0.96 2.95
CA ALA A 122 -8.56 -0.56 4.37
C ALA A 122 -7.85 -1.54 5.33
N THR A 123 -7.22 -2.59 4.83
CA THR A 123 -6.52 -3.61 5.63
C THR A 123 -5.06 -3.73 5.18
N PRO A 124 -4.16 -4.22 6.04
CA PRO A 124 -2.75 -4.42 5.66
C PRO A 124 -2.55 -5.66 4.75
N LEU A 125 -3.48 -5.88 3.84
CA LEU A 125 -3.40 -6.93 2.84
C LEU A 125 -2.67 -6.43 1.60
N PRO A 126 -1.97 -7.32 0.86
CA PRO A 126 -1.37 -6.95 -0.43
C PRO A 126 -2.47 -6.54 -1.42
N ASP A 127 -2.58 -5.27 -1.71
CA ASP A 127 -3.59 -4.69 -2.61
C ASP A 127 -3.18 -4.73 -4.10
N LEU A 128 -1.88 -4.88 -4.38
CA LEU A 128 -1.35 -4.93 -5.75
C LEU A 128 -2.09 -5.91 -6.68
N PRO A 129 -2.34 -7.19 -6.29
CA PRO A 129 -3.11 -8.12 -7.13
C PRO A 129 -4.53 -7.64 -7.39
N VAL A 130 -5.13 -6.96 -6.40
CA VAL A 130 -6.50 -6.44 -6.48
C VAL A 130 -6.60 -5.30 -7.48
N VAL A 131 -5.64 -4.36 -7.40
CA VAL A 131 -5.56 -3.21 -8.31
C VAL A 131 -5.28 -3.66 -9.74
N MET A 132 -4.35 -4.61 -9.94
CA MET A 132 -4.09 -5.20 -11.26
C MET A 132 -5.33 -5.91 -11.81
N LEU A 133 -6.04 -6.69 -10.98
CA LEU A 133 -7.26 -7.38 -11.39
C LEU A 133 -8.40 -6.40 -11.70
N ALA A 134 -8.48 -5.28 -10.99
CA ALA A 134 -9.39 -4.19 -11.32
C ALA A 134 -9.10 -3.62 -12.72
N GLY A 135 -7.82 -3.51 -13.08
CA GLY A 135 -7.36 -3.13 -14.41
C GLY A 135 -7.74 -4.16 -15.47
N THR A 136 -7.45 -5.45 -15.26
CA THR A 136 -7.81 -6.52 -16.22
C THR A 136 -9.32 -6.58 -16.47
N ARG A 137 -10.13 -6.26 -15.46
CA ARG A 137 -11.61 -6.23 -15.57
C ARG A 137 -12.14 -4.89 -16.04
N ARG A 138 -11.28 -3.94 -16.40
CA ARG A 138 -11.64 -2.60 -16.90
C ARG A 138 -12.60 -1.86 -15.97
N LEU A 139 -12.42 -2.01 -14.64
CA LEU A 139 -13.22 -1.24 -13.69
C LEU A 139 -12.95 0.26 -13.88
N PRO A 140 -13.96 1.14 -13.71
CA PRO A 140 -13.78 2.56 -13.95
C PRO A 140 -12.77 3.15 -12.96
N LEU A 141 -11.66 3.70 -13.50
CA LEU A 141 -10.51 4.19 -12.76
C LEU A 141 -10.90 5.21 -11.66
N HIS A 142 -11.83 6.14 -11.96
CA HIS A 142 -12.26 7.14 -11.00
C HIS A 142 -12.94 6.53 -9.76
N LYS A 143 -13.69 5.43 -9.91
CA LYS A 143 -14.30 4.71 -8.79
C LYS A 143 -13.23 3.95 -8.00
N LEU A 144 -12.26 3.34 -8.69
CA LEU A 144 -11.13 2.67 -8.05
C LEU A 144 -10.35 3.67 -7.20
N LEU A 145 -9.94 4.82 -7.77
CA LEU A 145 -9.18 5.84 -7.06
C LEU A 145 -9.91 6.37 -5.81
N LEU A 146 -11.22 6.60 -5.92
CA LEU A 146 -12.00 7.06 -4.78
C LEU A 146 -12.01 6.03 -3.65
N ILE A 147 -12.24 4.78 -3.98
CA ILE A 147 -12.30 3.68 -3.00
C ILE A 147 -10.92 3.40 -2.39
N GLU A 148 -9.87 3.37 -3.20
CA GLU A 148 -8.50 3.23 -2.73
C GLU A 148 -8.12 4.39 -1.79
N THR A 149 -8.48 5.63 -2.16
CA THR A 149 -8.24 6.80 -1.29
C THR A 149 -8.92 6.63 0.05
N VAL A 150 -10.21 6.25 0.07
CA VAL A 150 -10.94 6.07 1.33
C VAL A 150 -10.36 4.93 2.17
N GLY A 151 -10.12 3.77 1.55
CA GLY A 151 -9.57 2.60 2.24
C GLY A 151 -8.18 2.86 2.80
N LYS A 152 -7.27 3.39 1.99
CA LYS A 152 -5.89 3.71 2.41
C LYS A 152 -5.84 4.83 3.44
N THR A 153 -6.69 5.86 3.32
CA THR A 153 -6.79 6.89 4.35
C THR A 153 -7.18 6.29 5.69
N ALA A 154 -8.17 5.41 5.72
CA ALA A 154 -8.56 4.72 6.95
C ALA A 154 -7.42 3.88 7.52
N LEU A 155 -6.80 3.03 6.69
CA LEU A 155 -5.66 2.20 7.08
C LEU A 155 -4.50 3.02 7.64
N TYR A 156 -4.05 4.04 6.90
CA TYR A 156 -2.90 4.84 7.31
C TYR A 156 -3.21 5.76 8.48
N SER A 157 -4.45 6.24 8.63
CA SER A 157 -4.84 6.99 9.84
C SER A 157 -4.78 6.12 11.09
N VAL A 158 -5.26 4.89 11.02
CA VAL A 158 -5.13 3.91 12.12
C VAL A 158 -3.66 3.56 12.37
N ALA A 159 -2.88 3.33 11.32
CA ALA A 159 -1.45 3.07 11.44
C ALA A 159 -0.69 4.24 12.08
N ALA A 160 -1.05 5.49 11.76
CA ALA A 160 -0.47 6.68 12.38
C ALA A 160 -0.84 6.78 13.86
N LEU A 161 -2.09 6.51 14.23
CA LEU A 161 -2.53 6.50 15.62
C LEU A 161 -1.77 5.46 16.45
N VAL A 162 -1.74 4.22 15.96
CA VAL A 162 -1.07 3.10 16.64
C VAL A 162 0.44 3.32 16.66
N GLY A 163 1.02 3.75 15.53
CA GLY A 163 2.45 4.01 15.40
C GLY A 163 2.90 5.15 16.31
N GLY A 164 2.14 6.24 16.40
CA GLY A 164 2.43 7.34 17.31
C GLY A 164 2.40 6.89 18.78
N TRP A 165 1.40 6.13 19.17
CA TRP A 165 1.31 5.59 20.53
C TRP A 165 2.48 4.65 20.88
N ILE A 166 2.85 3.74 19.98
CA ILE A 166 4.02 2.87 20.16
C ILE A 166 5.30 3.72 20.27
N PHE A 167 5.43 4.76 19.44
CA PHE A 167 6.59 5.63 19.44
C PHE A 167 6.75 6.39 20.77
N GLU A 168 5.66 6.91 21.34
CA GLU A 168 5.67 7.56 22.65
C GLU A 168 6.13 6.60 23.76
N ILE A 169 5.64 5.35 23.76
CA ILE A 169 6.07 4.34 24.73
C ILE A 169 7.58 4.05 24.57
N LEU A 170 8.06 3.91 23.35
CA LEU A 170 9.47 3.65 23.07
C LEU A 170 10.37 4.81 23.49
N ILE A 171 9.99 6.06 23.21
CA ILE A 171 10.72 7.25 23.66
C ILE A 171 10.89 7.25 25.18
N GLY A 172 9.81 6.97 25.90
CA GLY A 172 9.82 6.92 27.36
C GLY A 172 10.71 5.80 27.91
N ALA A 173 10.85 4.70 27.20
CA ALA A 173 11.62 3.53 27.65
C ALA A 173 13.12 3.60 27.30
N VAL A 174 13.47 4.05 26.07
CA VAL A 174 14.83 3.91 25.53
C VAL A 174 15.41 5.20 24.93
N GLY A 175 14.67 6.30 24.99
CA GLY A 175 15.07 7.59 24.43
C GLY A 175 14.81 7.72 22.92
N GLY A 176 14.78 8.97 22.43
CA GLY A 176 14.30 9.30 21.09
C GLY A 176 15.06 8.64 19.93
N THR A 177 16.39 8.64 19.97
CA THR A 177 17.21 8.06 18.88
C THR A 177 17.00 6.56 18.76
N VAL A 178 17.01 5.83 19.89
CA VAL A 178 16.82 4.37 19.91
C VAL A 178 15.38 4.02 19.53
N ALA A 179 14.39 4.81 19.97
CA ALA A 179 13.00 4.66 19.58
C ALA A 179 12.81 4.79 18.07
N SER A 180 13.43 5.79 17.44
CA SER A 180 13.35 6.01 15.99
C SER A 180 13.92 4.83 15.21
N VAL A 181 15.12 4.36 15.58
CA VAL A 181 15.72 3.17 14.97
C VAL A 181 14.84 1.92 15.21
N GLY A 182 14.32 1.78 16.42
CA GLY A 182 13.40 0.68 16.76
C GLY A 182 12.14 0.66 15.90
N MET A 183 11.53 1.82 15.65
CA MET A 183 10.35 1.94 14.77
C MET A 183 10.67 1.55 13.33
N VAL A 184 11.82 1.96 12.80
CA VAL A 184 12.27 1.54 11.46
C VAL A 184 12.43 0.02 11.39
N VAL A 185 13.08 -0.58 12.38
CA VAL A 185 13.26 -2.04 12.44
C VAL A 185 11.91 -2.75 12.54
N ILE A 186 11.01 -2.29 13.42
CA ILE A 186 9.65 -2.85 13.57
C ILE A 186 8.89 -2.76 12.22
N SER A 187 8.97 -1.62 11.54
CA SER A 187 8.31 -1.42 10.24
C SER A 187 8.83 -2.39 9.19
N ILE A 188 10.15 -2.57 9.12
CA ILE A 188 10.77 -3.51 8.17
C ILE A 188 10.35 -4.95 8.48
N VAL A 189 10.41 -5.36 9.75
CA VAL A 189 9.99 -6.71 10.18
C VAL A 189 8.52 -6.94 9.88
N PHE A 190 7.67 -5.95 10.14
CA PHE A 190 6.25 -6.03 9.86
C PHE A 190 5.97 -6.16 8.36
N SER A 191 6.63 -5.35 7.53
CA SER A 191 6.52 -5.43 6.07
C SER A 191 6.97 -6.79 5.53
N ILE A 192 8.10 -7.33 6.04
CA ILE A 192 8.56 -8.67 5.69
C ILE A 192 7.54 -9.73 6.13
N ALA A 193 7.00 -9.61 7.35
CA ALA A 193 6.01 -10.56 7.87
C ALA A 193 4.72 -10.58 7.03
N LEU A 194 4.24 -9.43 6.56
CA LEU A 194 3.06 -9.34 5.70
C LEU A 194 3.29 -9.90 4.29
N THR A 195 4.52 -9.77 3.76
CA THR A 195 4.86 -10.26 2.43
C THR A 195 5.29 -11.73 2.42
N TRP A 196 5.57 -12.32 3.58
CA TRP A 196 5.99 -13.71 3.70
C TRP A 196 4.88 -14.67 3.28
N PRO A 197 5.14 -15.64 2.35
CA PRO A 197 4.10 -16.52 1.82
C PRO A 197 3.26 -17.25 2.89
N PRO A 198 3.84 -17.83 3.97
CA PRO A 198 3.07 -18.53 5.00
C PRO A 198 2.11 -17.62 5.78
N SER A 199 2.49 -16.39 6.11
CA SER A 199 1.62 -15.44 6.81
C SER A 199 0.48 -14.96 5.92
N ARG A 200 0.76 -14.75 4.64
CA ARG A 200 -0.25 -14.44 3.64
C ARG A 200 -1.27 -15.56 3.47
N ASP A 201 -0.83 -16.81 3.39
CA ASP A 201 -1.71 -17.99 3.29
C ASP A 201 -2.55 -18.20 4.57
N TRP A 202 -2.01 -17.85 5.73
CA TRP A 202 -2.74 -17.86 7.00
C TRP A 202 -3.82 -16.77 7.02
N LEU A 203 -3.51 -15.56 6.58
CA LEU A 203 -4.44 -14.44 6.46
C LEU A 203 -5.60 -14.78 5.51
N PHE A 204 -5.29 -15.33 4.34
CA PHE A 204 -6.33 -15.78 3.40
C PHE A 204 -7.22 -16.87 3.96
N ARG A 205 -6.68 -17.83 4.75
CA ARG A 205 -7.48 -18.83 5.44
C ARG A 205 -8.41 -18.25 6.50
N ILE A 206 -8.00 -17.21 7.20
CA ILE A 206 -8.89 -16.50 8.14
C ILE A 206 -10.02 -15.81 7.38
N LEU A 207 -9.68 -15.11 6.31
CA LEU A 207 -10.67 -14.40 5.49
C LEU A 207 -11.69 -15.35 4.86
N ASP A 208 -11.28 -16.52 4.42
CA ASP A 208 -12.17 -17.58 3.93
C ASP A 208 -13.19 -18.06 4.98
N ARG A 209 -12.85 -17.98 6.28
CA ARG A 209 -13.80 -18.31 7.36
C ARG A 209 -14.87 -17.24 7.57
N PHE A 210 -14.55 -15.97 7.33
CA PHE A 210 -15.50 -14.87 7.49
C PHE A 210 -16.34 -14.61 6.24
N ILE A 211 -15.95 -15.19 5.13
CA ILE A 211 -16.65 -15.06 3.86
C ILE A 211 -17.02 -16.48 3.40
N PRO A 212 -18.20 -16.99 3.83
CA PRO A 212 -18.66 -18.31 3.40
C PRO A 212 -18.61 -18.38 1.88
N GLY A 213 -17.81 -19.32 1.38
CA GLY A 213 -17.75 -19.61 -0.04
C GLY A 213 -19.15 -19.88 -0.55
N GLY A 214 -19.59 -19.10 -1.53
CA GLY A 214 -20.74 -19.50 -2.31
C GLY A 214 -20.31 -20.68 -3.15
N ASP A 215 -20.85 -21.83 -2.90
CA ASP A 215 -20.96 -22.94 -3.85
C ASP A 215 -21.70 -22.48 -5.12
#